data_6ee5d579727ca1350e66c18916d19f94
#
_entry.id   6ee5d579727ca1350e66c18916d19f94
#
_cell.length_a   1.000
_cell.length_b   1.000
_cell.length_c   1.000
_cell.angle_alpha   90.00
_cell.angle_beta   90.00
_cell.angle_gamma   90.00
#
_symmetry.space_group_name_H-M   'P 1'
#
loop_
_entity.id
_entity.type
_entity.pdbx_description
1 polymer ?
#
loop_
_entity_poly.entity_id
_entity_poly.type
_entity_poly.pdbx_seq_one_letter_code
_entity_poly.pdbx_strand_id
1 'polypeptide(L)'
;VSKDLIKNDLKKYTVAGIKQEFLDLMYLYVEFDSTVSYDSGFIADKSNLQTRILSAVETYAKSSDINSFGGRLKYSKLLSQIDKVDTGITSNITTLVMRRNMIPAYNSIATYEVCYGNKFHADLEGFNVRSSAFKIDGVDGDVYLTDFPNSDQLTGVVKFFTIDNGVITYINNNAGTVDYVKGEVILFPVTIVSSTLSNRVEIEVTPESNDIVAKENLYIVLDTTGNSKLNLLEDVLVSVSNVAGTNY
;
A
#
# COMPACT_ATOMS: atom_id res chain seq x y z
N VAL A 1 20.20 -18.83 -4.72
CA VAL A 1 19.92 -20.15 -5.33
C VAL A 1 18.99 -19.93 -6.50
N SER A 2 19.36 -20.40 -7.72
CA SER A 2 18.54 -20.24 -8.92
C SER A 2 17.28 -21.11 -8.83
N LYS A 3 16.14 -20.59 -9.30
CA LYS A 3 14.86 -21.34 -9.43
C LYS A 3 15.05 -22.68 -10.15
N ASP A 4 15.90 -22.69 -11.18
CA ASP A 4 16.15 -23.89 -12.00
C ASP A 4 16.91 -24.97 -11.22
N LEU A 5 17.79 -24.58 -10.31
CA LEU A 5 18.47 -25.52 -9.40
C LEU A 5 17.46 -26.19 -8.46
N ILE A 6 16.56 -25.41 -7.86
CA ILE A 6 15.50 -25.93 -6.98
C ILE A 6 14.56 -26.84 -7.78
N LYS A 7 14.14 -26.42 -8.99
CA LYS A 7 13.32 -27.25 -9.89
C LYS A 7 13.95 -28.59 -10.20
N ASN A 8 15.23 -28.58 -10.53
CA ASN A 8 15.95 -29.80 -10.90
C ASN A 8 16.17 -30.73 -9.71
N ASP A 9 16.35 -30.15 -8.53
CA ASP A 9 16.52 -30.96 -7.30
C ASP A 9 15.18 -31.59 -6.88
N LEU A 10 14.08 -30.84 -6.93
CA LEU A 10 12.75 -31.34 -6.60
C LEU A 10 12.22 -32.38 -7.60
N LYS A 11 12.63 -32.33 -8.87
CA LYS A 11 12.27 -33.35 -9.88
C LYS A 11 12.71 -34.76 -9.46
N LYS A 12 13.74 -34.90 -8.65
CA LYS A 12 14.23 -36.20 -8.15
C LYS A 12 13.27 -36.86 -7.16
N TYR A 13 12.40 -36.05 -6.55
CA TYR A 13 11.45 -36.50 -5.53
C TYR A 13 9.99 -36.54 -6.04
N THR A 14 9.77 -36.24 -7.33
CA THR A 14 8.43 -36.22 -7.92
C THR A 14 7.94 -37.62 -8.22
N VAL A 15 6.76 -37.95 -7.71
CA VAL A 15 6.06 -39.20 -8.05
C VAL A 15 5.46 -39.05 -9.46
N ALA A 16 5.44 -40.15 -10.22
CA ALA A 16 4.87 -40.16 -11.57
C ALA A 16 3.45 -39.58 -11.60
N GLY A 17 3.22 -38.58 -12.47
CA GLY A 17 1.93 -37.89 -12.60
C GLY A 17 1.78 -36.57 -11.82
N ILE A 18 2.75 -36.21 -10.98
CA ILE A 18 2.73 -34.90 -10.29
C ILE A 18 3.65 -33.92 -11.02
N LYS A 19 3.07 -32.86 -11.59
CA LYS A 19 3.80 -31.72 -12.16
C LYS A 19 4.01 -30.68 -11.09
N GLN A 20 5.29 -30.39 -10.77
CA GLN A 20 5.63 -29.30 -9.88
C GLN A 20 5.49 -27.97 -10.60
N GLU A 21 4.72 -27.05 -10.03
CA GLU A 21 4.57 -25.69 -10.52
C GLU A 21 5.13 -24.71 -9.48
N PHE A 22 5.99 -23.78 -9.95
CA PHE A 22 6.56 -22.72 -9.12
C PHE A 22 5.82 -21.45 -9.41
N LEU A 23 5.03 -20.99 -8.46
CA LEU A 23 4.40 -19.68 -8.50
C LEU A 23 5.34 -18.61 -7.95
N ASP A 24 5.48 -17.51 -8.66
CA ASP A 24 6.11 -16.31 -8.14
C ASP A 24 5.14 -15.63 -7.18
N LEU A 25 5.58 -15.41 -5.94
CA LEU A 25 4.81 -14.63 -4.99
C LEU A 25 4.71 -13.19 -5.47
N MET A 26 3.49 -12.71 -5.57
CA MET A 26 3.21 -11.30 -5.81
C MET A 26 2.88 -10.63 -4.47
N TYR A 27 3.63 -9.58 -4.15
CA TYR A 27 3.45 -8.87 -2.89
C TYR A 27 2.44 -7.73 -3.03
N LEU A 28 1.46 -7.70 -2.15
CA LEU A 28 0.57 -6.59 -1.90
C LEU A 28 1.07 -5.87 -0.65
N TYR A 29 1.75 -4.76 -0.84
CA TYR A 29 2.19 -3.92 0.26
C TYR A 29 1.00 -3.14 0.79
N VAL A 30 0.86 -3.09 2.10
CA VAL A 30 -0.12 -2.25 2.79
C VAL A 30 0.65 -1.27 3.65
N GLU A 31 0.43 -0.01 3.41
CA GLU A 31 1.02 1.10 4.14
C GLU A 31 -0.04 1.74 5.02
N PHE A 32 0.37 2.27 6.15
CA PHE A 32 -0.53 2.95 7.07
C PHE A 32 -0.05 4.38 7.35
N ASP A 33 -0.99 5.28 7.52
CA ASP A 33 -0.78 6.60 8.10
C ASP A 33 -1.63 6.69 9.37
N SER A 34 -0.97 6.62 10.52
CA SER A 34 -1.62 6.60 11.82
C SER A 34 -1.31 7.88 12.58
N THR A 35 -2.36 8.51 13.10
CA THR A 35 -2.25 9.58 14.09
C THR A 35 -2.78 9.04 15.43
N VAL A 36 -1.89 8.90 16.40
CA VAL A 36 -2.19 8.37 17.73
C VAL A 36 -2.12 9.50 18.73
N SER A 37 -3.25 9.78 19.39
CA SER A 37 -3.33 10.75 20.47
C SER A 37 -3.03 10.09 21.81
N TYR A 38 -2.31 10.77 22.68
CA TYR A 38 -1.91 10.25 23.99
C TYR A 38 -1.97 11.31 25.08
N ASP A 39 -2.20 10.88 26.31
CA ASP A 39 -2.15 11.70 27.51
C ASP A 39 -0.71 11.80 28.05
N SER A 40 -0.13 13.00 28.03
CA SER A 40 1.22 13.26 28.51
C SER A 40 1.36 13.11 30.04
N GLY A 41 0.25 13.10 30.80
CA GLY A 41 0.24 12.78 32.23
C GLY A 41 0.57 11.32 32.52
N PHE A 42 0.28 10.40 31.57
CA PHE A 42 0.61 8.98 31.68
C PHE A 42 1.86 8.60 30.89
N ILE A 43 2.11 9.26 29.76
CA ILE A 43 3.19 8.93 28.83
C ILE A 43 4.19 10.10 28.75
N ALA A 44 5.29 9.98 29.49
CA ALA A 44 6.33 10.99 29.50
C ALA A 44 7.32 10.89 28.32
N ASP A 45 7.53 9.69 27.76
CA ASP A 45 8.50 9.44 26.69
C ASP A 45 7.79 9.08 25.37
N LYS A 46 7.61 10.10 24.55
CA LYS A 46 7.04 10.00 23.20
C LYS A 46 7.81 9.04 22.28
N SER A 47 9.15 9.05 22.36
CA SER A 47 10.00 8.21 21.49
C SER A 47 9.89 6.74 21.86
N ASN A 48 9.79 6.43 23.16
CA ASN A 48 9.53 5.08 23.65
C ASN A 48 8.15 4.60 23.19
N LEU A 49 7.10 5.43 23.32
CA LEU A 49 5.77 5.10 22.83
C LEU A 49 5.78 4.76 21.34
N GLN A 50 6.43 5.59 20.51
CA GLN A 50 6.55 5.36 19.07
C GLN A 50 7.19 4.00 18.76
N THR A 51 8.28 3.67 19.43
CA THR A 51 9.00 2.40 19.26
C THR A 51 8.11 1.20 19.63
N ARG A 52 7.37 1.32 20.74
CA ARG A 52 6.46 0.26 21.21
C ARG A 52 5.29 0.04 20.25
N ILE A 53 4.71 1.12 19.69
CA ILE A 53 3.65 1.02 18.68
C ILE A 53 4.16 0.35 17.43
N LEU A 54 5.30 0.79 16.87
CA LEU A 54 5.89 0.17 15.69
C LEU A 54 6.19 -1.32 15.92
N SER A 55 6.72 -1.69 17.07
CA SER A 55 6.96 -3.09 17.44
C SER A 55 5.66 -3.92 17.53
N ALA A 56 4.58 -3.34 18.04
CA ALA A 56 3.28 -4.01 18.08
C ALA A 56 2.70 -4.23 16.70
N VAL A 57 2.79 -3.22 15.82
CA VAL A 57 2.37 -3.33 14.41
C VAL A 57 3.21 -4.36 13.67
N GLU A 58 4.52 -4.38 13.87
CA GLU A 58 5.43 -5.37 13.28
C GLU A 58 5.12 -6.80 13.76
N THR A 59 4.78 -6.96 15.03
CA THR A 59 4.35 -8.25 15.58
C THR A 59 3.06 -8.72 14.92
N TYR A 60 2.10 -7.83 14.72
CA TYR A 60 0.87 -8.14 13.99
C TYR A 60 1.14 -8.48 12.51
N ALA A 61 2.04 -7.76 11.85
CA ALA A 61 2.47 -8.03 10.47
C ALA A 61 3.02 -9.46 10.30
N LYS A 62 3.72 -9.97 11.31
CA LYS A 62 4.29 -11.33 11.33
C LYS A 62 3.32 -12.41 11.81
N SER A 63 2.11 -12.03 12.23
CA SER A 63 1.10 -12.99 12.70
C SER A 63 0.58 -13.88 11.56
N SER A 64 0.06 -15.04 11.91
CA SER A 64 -0.56 -15.98 10.94
C SER A 64 -1.79 -15.40 10.23
N ASP A 65 -2.41 -14.36 10.76
CA ASP A 65 -3.52 -13.66 10.12
C ASP A 65 -3.09 -12.99 8.81
N ILE A 66 -1.91 -12.40 8.79
CA ILE A 66 -1.35 -11.65 7.65
C ILE A 66 -0.33 -12.51 6.89
N ASN A 67 0.63 -13.07 7.62
CA ASN A 67 1.79 -13.79 7.08
C ASN A 67 1.42 -15.21 6.64
N SER A 68 0.47 -15.34 5.73
CA SER A 68 0.00 -16.62 5.20
C SER A 68 -0.58 -16.45 3.79
N PHE A 69 -0.68 -17.58 3.04
CA PHE A 69 -1.49 -17.59 1.82
C PHE A 69 -2.96 -17.36 2.17
N GLY A 70 -3.61 -16.43 1.45
CA GLY A 70 -4.97 -16.01 1.80
C GLY A 70 -5.04 -15.19 3.10
N GLY A 71 -3.91 -14.59 3.50
CA GLY A 71 -3.80 -13.72 4.66
C GLY A 71 -4.82 -12.58 4.63
N ARG A 72 -5.21 -12.12 5.80
CA ARG A 72 -6.20 -11.04 5.95
C ARG A 72 -5.72 -10.01 6.95
N LEU A 73 -5.55 -8.79 6.49
CA LEU A 73 -5.38 -7.65 7.37
C LEU A 73 -6.77 -7.20 7.82
N LYS A 74 -7.06 -7.34 9.10
CA LYS A 74 -8.29 -6.83 9.73
C LYS A 74 -7.99 -5.48 10.37
N TYR A 75 -8.65 -4.45 9.89
CA TYR A 75 -8.45 -3.07 10.36
C TYR A 75 -8.65 -2.93 11.87
N SER A 76 -9.73 -3.48 12.39
CA SER A 76 -10.02 -3.44 13.83
C SER A 76 -8.96 -4.11 14.69
N LYS A 77 -8.30 -5.16 14.17
CA LYS A 77 -7.18 -5.81 14.87
C LYS A 77 -5.94 -4.93 14.86
N LEU A 78 -5.63 -4.28 13.74
CA LEU A 78 -4.52 -3.34 13.65
C LEU A 78 -4.68 -2.20 14.66
N LEU A 79 -5.85 -1.55 14.69
CA LEU A 79 -6.16 -0.51 15.67
C LEU A 79 -6.01 -1.03 17.11
N SER A 80 -6.58 -2.20 17.39
CA SER A 80 -6.48 -2.83 18.72
C SER A 80 -5.05 -3.17 19.14
N GLN A 81 -4.13 -3.45 18.20
CA GLN A 81 -2.72 -3.65 18.54
C GLN A 81 -2.06 -2.34 18.96
N ILE A 82 -2.41 -1.23 18.30
CA ILE A 82 -1.90 0.10 18.64
C ILE A 82 -2.45 0.54 19.99
N ASP A 83 -3.77 0.45 20.19
CA ASP A 83 -4.45 0.91 21.40
C ASP A 83 -4.01 0.16 22.67
N LYS A 84 -3.65 -1.10 22.54
CA LYS A 84 -3.19 -1.94 23.67
C LYS A 84 -1.75 -1.69 24.11
N VAL A 85 -1.00 -0.90 23.36
CA VAL A 85 0.42 -0.63 23.68
C VAL A 85 0.55 0.10 25.00
N ASP A 86 -0.36 1.03 25.27
CA ASP A 86 -0.37 1.81 26.51
C ASP A 86 -1.78 2.30 26.86
N THR A 87 -2.09 2.33 28.15
CA THR A 87 -3.38 2.85 28.65
C THR A 87 -3.52 4.36 28.51
N GLY A 88 -2.41 5.08 28.31
CA GLY A 88 -2.40 6.51 28.05
C GLY A 88 -2.71 6.88 26.59
N ILE A 89 -2.93 5.92 25.69
CA ILE A 89 -3.41 6.21 24.33
C ILE A 89 -4.90 6.53 24.40
N THR A 90 -5.27 7.72 23.93
CA THR A 90 -6.65 8.23 24.01
C THR A 90 -7.43 8.06 22.72
N SER A 91 -6.76 8.11 21.56
CA SER A 91 -7.38 7.84 20.26
C SER A 91 -6.37 7.38 19.22
N ASN A 92 -6.87 6.73 18.17
CA ASN A 92 -6.08 6.23 17.06
C ASN A 92 -6.89 6.38 15.77
N ILE A 93 -6.38 7.18 14.85
CA ILE A 93 -6.95 7.36 13.51
C ILE A 93 -5.91 6.86 12.52
N THR A 94 -6.27 5.83 11.78
CA THR A 94 -5.37 5.17 10.83
C THR A 94 -6.04 5.08 9.46
N THR A 95 -5.33 5.45 8.42
CA THR A 95 -5.70 5.21 7.02
C THR A 95 -4.78 4.16 6.42
N LEU A 96 -5.29 3.39 5.46
CA LEU A 96 -4.53 2.35 4.78
C LEU A 96 -4.44 2.67 3.29
N VAL A 97 -3.28 2.37 2.72
CA VAL A 97 -3.01 2.46 1.28
C VAL A 97 -2.45 1.12 0.84
N MET A 98 -2.94 0.61 -0.27
CA MET A 98 -2.40 -0.58 -0.94
C MET A 98 -1.39 -0.15 -1.99
N ARG A 99 -0.24 -0.79 -2.03
CA ARG A 99 0.81 -0.53 -3.01
C ARG A 99 1.23 -1.81 -3.74
N ARG A 100 1.42 -1.68 -5.04
CA ARG A 100 2.02 -2.71 -5.88
C ARG A 100 3.25 -2.15 -6.58
N ASN A 101 4.25 -3.00 -6.74
CA ASN A 101 5.46 -2.69 -7.49
C ASN A 101 5.33 -3.27 -8.91
N MET A 102 5.17 -2.40 -9.89
CA MET A 102 5.24 -2.76 -11.30
C MET A 102 6.70 -2.73 -11.74
N ILE A 103 7.17 -3.79 -12.37
CA ILE A 103 8.54 -3.90 -12.92
C ILE A 103 8.48 -3.64 -14.42
N PRO A 104 8.93 -2.49 -14.91
CA PRO A 104 8.86 -2.16 -16.33
C PRO A 104 9.83 -2.96 -17.19
N ALA A 105 9.38 -3.30 -18.40
CA ALA A 105 10.26 -3.74 -19.47
C ALA A 105 10.82 -2.48 -20.16
N TYR A 106 11.96 -1.97 -19.68
CA TYR A 106 12.52 -0.72 -20.17
C TYR A 106 12.86 -0.76 -21.66
N ASN A 107 12.62 0.38 -22.33
CA ASN A 107 12.88 0.60 -23.75
C ASN A 107 12.17 -0.39 -24.67
N SER A 108 11.06 -0.97 -24.22
CA SER A 108 10.21 -1.89 -24.96
C SER A 108 8.75 -1.50 -24.80
N ILE A 109 7.98 -1.60 -25.88
CA ILE A 109 6.53 -1.43 -25.82
C ILE A 109 5.94 -2.61 -25.03
N ALA A 110 5.23 -2.33 -23.95
CA ALA A 110 4.58 -3.34 -23.13
C ALA A 110 3.24 -2.83 -22.58
N THR A 111 2.34 -3.78 -22.32
CA THR A 111 1.13 -3.58 -21.51
C THR A 111 1.42 -4.05 -20.09
N TYR A 112 0.80 -3.40 -19.12
CA TYR A 112 0.98 -3.77 -17.72
C TYR A 112 -0.37 -3.97 -17.07
N GLU A 113 -0.50 -5.04 -16.32
CA GLU A 113 -1.66 -5.36 -15.52
C GLU A 113 -1.23 -5.44 -14.05
N VAL A 114 -1.89 -4.67 -13.19
CA VAL A 114 -1.59 -4.58 -11.76
C VAL A 114 -2.85 -4.88 -10.97
N CYS A 115 -2.91 -6.11 -10.43
CA CYS A 115 -4.05 -6.60 -9.65
C CYS A 115 -3.78 -6.46 -8.15
N TYR A 116 -4.76 -5.94 -7.42
CA TYR A 116 -4.73 -5.83 -5.95
C TYR A 116 -5.70 -6.82 -5.30
N GLY A 117 -6.67 -7.34 -6.05
CA GLY A 117 -7.66 -8.29 -5.56
C GLY A 117 -8.64 -7.72 -4.53
N ASN A 118 -8.56 -6.45 -4.22
CA ASN A 118 -9.41 -5.72 -3.29
C ASN A 118 -10.03 -4.52 -4.00
N LYS A 119 -11.27 -4.20 -3.69
CA LYS A 119 -11.95 -3.06 -4.28
C LYS A 119 -11.25 -1.75 -3.94
N PHE A 120 -11.25 -0.82 -4.88
CA PHE A 120 -10.74 0.52 -4.71
C PHE A 120 -11.84 1.50 -4.32
N HIS A 121 -11.49 2.48 -3.53
CA HIS A 121 -12.33 3.67 -3.39
C HIS A 121 -12.37 4.42 -4.72
N ALA A 122 -13.56 4.80 -5.18
CA ALA A 122 -13.71 5.63 -6.38
C ALA A 122 -13.93 7.07 -5.96
N ASP A 123 -12.93 7.92 -6.15
CA ASP A 123 -13.05 9.35 -5.92
C ASP A 123 -13.55 10.03 -7.21
N LEU A 124 -14.63 10.81 -7.12
CA LEU A 124 -15.24 11.48 -8.28
C LEU A 124 -14.28 12.41 -9.03
N GLU A 125 -13.32 12.97 -8.33
CA GLU A 125 -12.30 13.85 -8.90
C GLU A 125 -11.08 13.08 -9.43
N GLY A 126 -11.02 11.77 -9.22
CA GLY A 126 -9.86 10.93 -9.53
C GLY A 126 -8.77 11.03 -8.47
N PHE A 127 -7.54 10.71 -8.86
CA PHE A 127 -6.35 10.74 -8.00
C PHE A 127 -6.35 9.73 -6.84
N ASN A 128 -7.20 8.71 -6.89
CA ASN A 128 -7.09 7.60 -5.96
C ASN A 128 -5.93 6.67 -6.33
N VAL A 129 -5.79 6.31 -7.61
CA VAL A 129 -4.65 5.55 -8.11
C VAL A 129 -3.52 6.52 -8.45
N ARG A 130 -2.37 6.33 -7.85
CA ARG A 130 -1.20 7.23 -8.04
C ARG A 130 0.07 6.42 -8.21
N SER A 131 1.01 6.92 -9.00
CA SER A 131 2.31 6.27 -9.14
C SER A 131 3.46 7.12 -8.64
N SER A 132 4.58 6.45 -8.37
CA SER A 132 5.89 7.08 -8.36
C SER A 132 6.25 7.59 -9.75
N ALA A 133 7.18 8.53 -9.85
CA ALA A 133 7.64 9.10 -11.11
C ALA A 133 8.35 8.05 -11.99
N PHE A 134 8.11 8.12 -13.29
CA PHE A 134 8.79 7.35 -14.32
C PHE A 134 8.93 8.18 -15.60
N LYS A 135 9.73 7.70 -16.57
CA LYS A 135 9.90 8.36 -17.85
C LYS A 135 9.39 7.49 -18.97
N ILE A 136 8.68 8.09 -19.91
CA ILE A 136 8.18 7.43 -21.12
C ILE A 136 8.88 7.99 -22.36
N ASP A 137 8.99 7.20 -23.40
CA ASP A 137 9.60 7.61 -24.66
C ASP A 137 8.83 8.77 -25.29
N GLY A 138 9.57 9.76 -25.79
CA GLY A 138 9.01 10.94 -26.44
C GLY A 138 8.42 12.01 -25.51
N VAL A 139 8.57 11.88 -24.18
CA VAL A 139 8.11 12.89 -23.20
C VAL A 139 9.29 13.35 -22.34
N ASP A 140 9.50 14.67 -22.31
CA ASP A 140 10.48 15.27 -21.43
C ASP A 140 9.96 15.37 -19.99
N GLY A 141 10.82 15.01 -19.02
CA GLY A 141 10.51 15.12 -17.61
C GLY A 141 9.94 13.85 -16.99
N ASP A 142 9.49 14.00 -15.75
CA ASP A 142 8.89 12.94 -14.96
C ASP A 142 7.39 12.85 -15.24
N VAL A 143 6.95 11.62 -15.49
CA VAL A 143 5.55 11.28 -15.76
C VAL A 143 4.98 10.55 -14.55
N TYR A 144 3.73 10.83 -14.26
CA TYR A 144 2.94 10.17 -13.23
C TYR A 144 1.67 9.62 -13.85
N LEU A 145 1.07 8.62 -13.23
CA LEU A 145 -0.26 8.16 -13.58
C LEU A 145 -1.27 8.51 -12.48
N THR A 146 -2.50 8.69 -12.91
CA THR A 146 -3.67 8.79 -12.03
C THR A 146 -4.89 8.19 -12.72
N ASP A 147 -5.91 7.90 -11.92
CA ASP A 147 -7.21 7.44 -12.41
C ASP A 147 -8.18 8.62 -12.60
N PHE A 148 -9.22 8.35 -13.35
CA PHE A 148 -10.39 9.21 -13.48
C PHE A 148 -11.63 8.32 -13.65
N PRO A 149 -12.55 8.27 -12.66
CA PRO A 149 -13.71 7.40 -12.73
C PRO A 149 -14.67 7.77 -13.84
N ASN A 150 -15.30 6.75 -14.42
CA ASN A 150 -16.46 6.91 -15.27
C ASN A 150 -17.69 7.24 -14.42
N SER A 151 -18.77 7.66 -15.05
CA SER A 151 -20.03 8.04 -14.36
C SER A 151 -20.64 6.89 -13.54
N ASP A 152 -20.32 5.66 -13.84
CA ASP A 152 -20.75 4.46 -13.09
C ASP A 152 -19.96 4.21 -11.80
N GLN A 153 -18.80 4.86 -11.64
CA GLN A 153 -17.86 4.68 -10.53
C GLN A 153 -17.42 3.21 -10.32
N LEU A 154 -17.70 2.34 -11.27
CA LEU A 154 -17.26 0.94 -11.23
C LEU A 154 -15.98 0.76 -12.04
N THR A 155 -15.82 1.59 -13.06
CA THR A 155 -14.67 1.62 -13.96
C THR A 155 -14.15 3.04 -14.12
N GLY A 156 -12.92 3.16 -14.63
CA GLY A 156 -12.29 4.45 -14.91
C GLY A 156 -11.22 4.35 -15.97
N VAL A 157 -10.67 5.49 -16.33
CA VAL A 157 -9.52 5.61 -17.24
C VAL A 157 -8.26 5.95 -16.46
N VAL A 158 -7.13 5.45 -16.90
CA VAL A 158 -5.83 5.90 -16.45
C VAL A 158 -5.38 7.07 -17.31
N LYS A 159 -4.88 8.12 -16.69
CA LYS A 159 -4.28 9.28 -17.35
C LYS A 159 -2.82 9.41 -16.97
N PHE A 160 -1.99 9.83 -17.93
CA PHE A 160 -0.61 10.25 -17.66
C PHE A 160 -0.53 11.76 -17.57
N PHE A 161 0.24 12.26 -16.64
CA PHE A 161 0.47 13.68 -16.46
C PHE A 161 1.91 13.98 -16.04
N THR A 162 2.33 15.21 -16.27
CA THR A 162 3.58 15.79 -15.78
C THR A 162 3.27 16.89 -14.78
N ILE A 163 4.22 17.19 -13.91
CA ILE A 163 4.13 18.32 -12.98
C ILE A 163 5.28 19.26 -13.29
N ASP A 164 4.96 20.47 -13.69
CA ASP A 164 5.94 21.55 -13.87
C ASP A 164 5.57 22.74 -13.00
N ASN A 165 6.48 23.15 -12.12
CA ASN A 165 6.28 24.24 -11.16
C ASN A 165 4.97 24.13 -10.35
N GLY A 166 4.55 22.89 -10.02
CA GLY A 166 3.31 22.62 -9.30
C GLY A 166 2.05 22.58 -10.17
N VAL A 167 2.19 22.76 -11.49
CA VAL A 167 1.07 22.71 -12.44
C VAL A 167 1.00 21.31 -13.06
N ILE A 168 -0.16 20.68 -12.98
CA ILE A 168 -0.45 19.38 -13.59
C ILE A 168 -0.83 19.59 -15.06
N THR A 169 -0.14 18.87 -15.95
CA THR A 169 -0.45 18.84 -17.38
C THR A 169 -0.68 17.41 -17.83
N TYR A 170 -1.89 17.10 -18.28
CA TYR A 170 -2.21 15.77 -18.82
C TYR A 170 -1.61 15.61 -20.21
N ILE A 171 -0.77 14.57 -20.37
CA ILE A 171 -0.11 14.23 -21.64
C ILE A 171 -0.82 13.09 -22.38
N ASN A 172 -1.52 12.23 -21.65
CA ASN A 172 -2.36 11.18 -22.20
C ASN A 172 -3.62 11.00 -21.34
N ASN A 173 -4.79 11.25 -21.92
CA ASN A 173 -6.07 11.14 -21.22
C ASN A 173 -6.70 9.74 -21.27
N ASN A 174 -6.06 8.79 -21.98
CA ASN A 174 -6.52 7.40 -22.11
C ASN A 174 -5.30 6.46 -22.18
N ALA A 175 -4.55 6.42 -21.10
CA ALA A 175 -3.34 5.60 -20.99
C ALA A 175 -3.63 4.18 -20.46
N GLY A 176 -4.86 3.90 -20.06
CA GLY A 176 -5.25 2.61 -19.51
C GLY A 176 -6.64 2.63 -18.91
N THR A 177 -6.99 1.56 -18.22
CA THR A 177 -8.28 1.41 -17.53
C THR A 177 -8.10 1.02 -16.06
N VAL A 178 -9.08 1.39 -15.24
CA VAL A 178 -9.21 0.98 -13.85
C VAL A 178 -10.54 0.26 -13.67
N ASP A 179 -10.52 -0.90 -13.02
CA ASP A 179 -11.70 -1.60 -12.51
C ASP A 179 -11.69 -1.50 -10.98
N TYR A 180 -12.54 -0.63 -10.44
CA TYR A 180 -12.60 -0.38 -8.99
C TYR A 180 -13.17 -1.57 -8.22
N VAL A 181 -14.03 -2.37 -8.86
CA VAL A 181 -14.68 -3.52 -8.22
C VAL A 181 -13.74 -4.71 -8.13
N LYS A 182 -12.99 -4.98 -9.20
CA LYS A 182 -11.97 -6.05 -9.18
C LYS A 182 -10.71 -5.63 -8.43
N GLY A 183 -10.42 -4.33 -8.38
CA GLY A 183 -9.17 -3.81 -7.86
C GLY A 183 -8.03 -4.04 -8.84
N GLU A 184 -8.18 -3.56 -10.07
CA GLU A 184 -7.27 -3.82 -11.19
C GLU A 184 -6.97 -2.54 -11.97
N VAL A 185 -5.70 -2.37 -12.31
CA VAL A 185 -5.21 -1.27 -13.15
C VAL A 185 -4.52 -1.88 -14.37
N ILE A 186 -4.96 -1.52 -15.57
CA ILE A 186 -4.37 -1.97 -16.83
C ILE A 186 -3.82 -0.76 -17.57
N LEU A 187 -2.53 -0.77 -17.89
CA LEU A 187 -1.90 0.22 -18.77
C LEU A 187 -1.87 -0.27 -20.20
N PHE A 188 -2.28 0.58 -21.12
CA PHE A 188 -2.16 0.33 -22.55
C PHE A 188 -0.68 0.34 -22.98
N PRO A 189 -0.36 -0.14 -24.20
CA PRO A 189 1.00 -0.23 -24.68
C PRO A 189 1.76 1.08 -24.49
N VAL A 190 2.83 1.05 -23.71
CA VAL A 190 3.68 2.20 -23.40
C VAL A 190 5.14 1.77 -23.34
N THR A 191 6.04 2.63 -23.79
CA THR A 191 7.49 2.44 -23.67
C THR A 191 8.00 3.23 -22.46
N ILE A 192 8.29 2.54 -21.36
CA ILE A 192 8.91 3.13 -20.18
C ILE A 192 10.41 3.09 -20.38
N VAL A 193 11.07 4.24 -20.22
CA VAL A 193 12.51 4.40 -20.40
C VAL A 193 13.27 4.22 -19.09
N SER A 194 12.76 4.78 -18.01
CA SER A 194 13.33 4.67 -16.67
C SER A 194 12.29 4.92 -15.58
N SER A 195 12.64 4.63 -14.34
CA SER A 195 11.86 5.01 -13.15
C SER A 195 12.77 5.67 -12.12
N THR A 196 12.23 6.51 -11.27
CA THR A 196 12.96 7.17 -10.17
C THR A 196 13.31 6.20 -9.05
N LEU A 197 12.51 5.16 -8.87
CA LEU A 197 12.77 4.09 -7.92
C LEU A 197 13.43 2.92 -8.65
N SER A 198 14.63 2.55 -8.22
CA SER A 198 15.46 1.53 -8.85
C SER A 198 14.66 0.32 -9.36
N ASN A 199 14.47 0.26 -10.68
CA ASN A 199 13.86 -0.85 -11.42
C ASN A 199 12.39 -1.15 -11.11
N ARG A 200 11.61 -0.20 -10.57
CA ARG A 200 10.17 -0.36 -10.34
C ARG A 200 9.42 0.96 -10.42
N VAL A 201 8.15 0.87 -10.75
CA VAL A 201 7.16 1.94 -10.55
C VAL A 201 6.22 1.47 -9.45
N GLU A 202 6.14 2.22 -8.39
CA GLU A 202 5.19 1.96 -7.31
C GLU A 202 3.84 2.57 -7.69
N ILE A 203 2.78 1.78 -7.55
CA ILE A 203 1.40 2.23 -7.78
C ILE A 203 0.64 2.05 -6.49
N GLU A 204 0.12 3.15 -5.98
CA GLU A 204 -0.61 3.25 -4.72
C GLU A 204 -2.09 3.46 -4.99
N VAL A 205 -2.93 2.90 -4.12
CA VAL A 205 -4.38 3.05 -4.20
C VAL A 205 -5.01 2.93 -2.82
N THR A 206 -6.00 3.78 -2.54
CA THR A 206 -6.81 3.67 -1.33
C THR A 206 -7.88 2.59 -1.52
N PRO A 207 -7.97 1.59 -0.64
CA PRO A 207 -9.02 0.58 -0.72
C PRO A 207 -10.40 1.15 -0.38
N GLU A 208 -11.47 0.53 -0.90
CA GLU A 208 -12.85 0.84 -0.48
C GLU A 208 -13.09 0.42 0.98
N SER A 209 -12.50 -0.68 1.39
CA SER A 209 -12.55 -1.21 2.75
C SER A 209 -11.15 -1.32 3.33
N ASN A 210 -10.99 -0.92 4.59
CA ASN A 210 -9.73 -1.08 5.30
C ASN A 210 -9.44 -2.54 5.71
N ASP A 211 -10.39 -3.48 5.53
CA ASP A 211 -10.13 -4.91 5.63
C ASP A 211 -9.58 -5.42 4.29
N ILE A 212 -8.32 -5.83 4.28
CA ILE A 212 -7.59 -6.22 3.07
C ILE A 212 -7.37 -7.73 3.08
N VAL A 213 -7.62 -8.38 1.93
CA VAL A 213 -7.50 -9.83 1.77
C VAL A 213 -6.50 -10.15 0.67
N ALA A 214 -5.57 -11.06 0.96
CA ALA A 214 -4.72 -11.66 -0.07
C ALA A 214 -5.55 -12.65 -0.88
N LYS A 215 -5.81 -12.32 -2.15
CA LYS A 215 -6.49 -13.23 -3.08
C LYS A 215 -5.47 -13.88 -4.01
N GLU A 216 -5.78 -15.07 -4.46
CA GLU A 216 -5.00 -15.82 -5.43
C GLU A 216 -3.54 -16.04 -4.97
N ASN A 217 -2.58 -15.55 -5.74
CA ASN A 217 -1.14 -15.63 -5.48
C ASN A 217 -0.56 -14.38 -4.81
N LEU A 218 -1.44 -13.47 -4.33
CA LEU A 218 -1.01 -12.29 -3.57
C LEU A 218 -0.62 -12.68 -2.14
N TYR A 219 0.40 -11.99 -1.65
CA TYR A 219 0.88 -12.10 -0.28
C TYR A 219 0.92 -10.70 0.35
N ILE A 220 0.20 -10.50 1.47
CA ILE A 220 0.17 -9.20 2.14
C ILE A 220 1.47 -8.97 2.89
N VAL A 221 2.05 -7.81 2.68
CA VAL A 221 3.16 -7.28 3.46
C VAL A 221 2.72 -5.96 4.09
N LEU A 222 2.49 -5.95 5.39
CA LEU A 222 2.26 -4.70 6.12
C LEU A 222 3.62 -3.99 6.24
N ASP A 223 3.75 -2.85 5.56
CA ASP A 223 4.99 -2.09 5.53
C ASP A 223 5.10 -1.26 6.82
N THR A 224 6.10 -1.55 7.64
CA THR A 224 6.36 -0.84 8.89
C THR A 224 7.57 0.11 8.79
N THR A 225 8.28 0.11 7.65
CA THR A 225 9.58 0.79 7.52
C THR A 225 9.70 1.72 6.31
N GLY A 226 8.82 1.60 5.31
CA GLY A 226 8.89 2.35 4.07
C GLY A 226 8.12 3.66 4.12
N ASN A 227 6.97 3.67 3.45
CA ASN A 227 6.12 4.84 3.30
C ASN A 227 5.10 5.01 4.44
N SER A 228 4.99 4.02 5.34
CA SER A 228 4.09 4.11 6.49
C SER A 228 4.50 5.22 7.45
N LYS A 229 3.51 5.92 7.99
CA LYS A 229 3.71 7.06 8.88
C LYS A 229 3.04 6.81 10.23
N LEU A 230 3.73 7.23 11.30
CA LEU A 230 3.20 7.23 12.64
C LEU A 230 3.42 8.61 13.27
N ASN A 231 2.34 9.33 13.46
CA ASN A 231 2.32 10.64 14.10
C ASN A 231 1.77 10.49 15.52
N LEU A 232 2.48 11.02 16.51
CA LEU A 232 2.02 11.06 17.87
C LEU A 232 1.60 12.49 18.23
N LEU A 233 0.36 12.63 18.69
CA LEU A 233 -0.23 13.90 19.07
C LEU A 233 -0.59 13.88 20.54
N GLU A 234 -0.18 14.92 21.27
CA GLU A 234 -0.56 15.08 22.67
C GLU A 234 -2.04 15.49 22.77
N ASP A 235 -2.81 14.78 23.61
CA ASP A 235 -4.20 15.12 23.89
C ASP A 235 -4.30 16.16 24.99
N VAL A 236 -4.29 17.42 24.58
CA VAL A 236 -4.28 18.58 25.50
C VAL A 236 -5.54 18.66 26.37
N LEU A 237 -6.69 18.13 25.88
CA LEU A 237 -7.95 18.18 26.63
C LEU A 237 -7.92 17.28 27.87
N VAL A 238 -7.27 16.12 27.76
CA VAL A 238 -7.12 15.18 28.89
C VAL A 238 -6.07 15.69 29.85
N SER A 239 -4.96 16.23 29.37
CA SER A 239 -3.86 16.79 30.19
C SER A 239 -4.32 17.97 31.07
N VAL A 240 -5.22 18.82 30.56
CA VAL A 240 -5.77 19.95 31.30
C VAL A 240 -6.77 19.51 32.36
N SER A 241 -7.56 18.47 32.13
CA SER A 241 -8.55 17.98 33.11
C SER A 241 -7.90 17.35 34.34
N ASN A 242 -6.71 16.75 34.18
CA ASN A 242 -5.96 16.16 35.31
C ASN A 242 -5.26 17.19 36.18
N VAL A 243 -5.02 18.41 35.70
CA VAL A 243 -4.42 19.51 36.47
C VAL A 243 -5.50 20.32 37.26
N ALA A 244 -6.73 20.34 36.77
CA ALA A 244 -7.83 21.09 37.39
C ALA A 244 -8.47 20.40 38.63
N GLY A 245 -8.09 19.15 38.93
CA GLY A 245 -8.67 18.34 40.00
C GLY A 245 -8.08 18.51 41.39
N THR A 246 -7.17 19.48 41.64
CA THR A 246 -6.49 19.65 42.94
C THR A 246 -6.77 20.96 43.64
N ASN A 247 -8.00 21.49 43.54
CA ASN A 247 -8.39 22.58 44.44
C ASN A 247 -9.86 22.43 44.86
N TYR A 248 -10.07 21.60 45.87
CA TYR A 248 -11.06 21.80 46.93
C TYR A 248 -10.66 21.02 48.19
#